data_1c070aad6868719e6bf0aa4e208e1570
#
_entry.id   1c070aad6868719e6bf0aa4e208e1570
#
_cell.length_a   1.000
_cell.length_b   1.000
_cell.length_c   1.000
_cell.angle_alpha   90.00
_cell.angle_beta   90.00
_cell.angle_gamma   90.00
#
_symmetry.space_group_name_H-M   'P 1'
#
loop_
_entity.id
_entity.type
_entity.pdbx_description
1 polymer ?
#
loop_
_entity_poly.entity_id
_entity_poly.type
_entity_poly.pdbx_seq_one_letter_code
_entity_poly.pdbx_strand_id
1 'polypeptide(L)'
;MTFDALTDLQVAHEMADAARAAILPFFRRADLTAENKLTEGFDPVTAADRAAEQAMREVLGRHRPDDGIWGEEFGQSAGQSGRQWVLDPIDGTRGFISGTPTWGVLIALSTEDGPILGIVDQPYIGERFVGSPEGAVMTGPHGVAELKTRDTQSLADAVLFTTFPEVGSPDERAGFEAVARQVRLTRYGMDCYAYALLAAGQVDLVIEAGLNAYDIQGPIGVIEAAGGIVTDWQGGPAHNGGRVLAAANADIHAAALNILKSK
;
A
#
# COMPACT_ATOMS: atom_id res chain seq x y z
N MET A 1 38.45 6.38 0.91
CA MET A 1 37.40 5.94 1.82
C MET A 1 36.32 5.32 0.92
N THR A 2 36.22 3.99 0.87
CA THR A 2 35.13 3.31 0.23
C THR A 2 33.90 3.48 1.14
N PHE A 3 32.93 4.29 0.71
CA PHE A 3 31.62 4.29 1.37
C PHE A 3 31.00 2.91 1.13
N ASP A 4 30.68 2.19 2.19
CA ASP A 4 29.85 0.99 2.07
C ASP A 4 28.52 1.37 1.41
N ALA A 5 28.12 0.63 0.38
CA ALA A 5 26.86 0.85 -0.29
C ALA A 5 25.71 0.56 0.71
N LEU A 6 24.71 1.45 0.73
CA LEU A 6 23.51 1.24 1.55
C LEU A 6 22.82 -0.07 1.17
N THR A 7 22.24 -0.76 2.16
CA THR A 7 21.34 -1.90 1.91
C THR A 7 20.05 -1.42 1.22
N ASP A 8 19.29 -2.34 0.63
CA ASP A 8 18.00 -1.98 0.01
C ASP A 8 17.01 -1.40 1.00
N LEU A 9 17.00 -1.94 2.21
CA LEU A 9 16.17 -1.42 3.30
C LEU A 9 16.57 0.00 3.70
N GLN A 10 17.87 0.31 3.78
CA GLN A 10 18.35 1.65 4.05
C GLN A 10 17.98 2.64 2.94
N VAL A 11 18.07 2.23 1.67
CA VAL A 11 17.63 3.04 0.53
C VAL A 11 16.13 3.30 0.58
N ALA A 12 15.32 2.28 0.90
CA ALA A 12 13.89 2.42 1.06
C ALA A 12 13.52 3.40 2.19
N HIS A 13 14.22 3.34 3.31
CA HIS A 13 14.05 4.31 4.40
C HIS A 13 14.43 5.74 3.98
N GLU A 14 15.55 5.92 3.26
CA GLU A 14 15.95 7.25 2.76
C GLU A 14 14.92 7.81 1.78
N MET A 15 14.34 6.98 0.90
CA MET A 15 13.25 7.38 0.01
C MET A 15 12.02 7.83 0.79
N ALA A 16 11.59 7.06 1.79
CA ALA A 16 10.43 7.41 2.62
C ALA A 16 10.66 8.72 3.40
N ASP A 17 11.87 8.96 3.90
CA ASP A 17 12.24 10.21 4.56
C ASP A 17 12.23 11.40 3.60
N ALA A 18 12.74 11.21 2.38
CA ALA A 18 12.72 12.24 1.34
C ALA A 18 11.29 12.58 0.89
N ALA A 19 10.44 11.57 0.68
CA ALA A 19 9.03 11.75 0.36
C ALA A 19 8.30 12.48 1.49
N ARG A 20 8.49 12.07 2.74
CA ARG A 20 7.90 12.71 3.94
C ARG A 20 8.25 14.20 4.00
N ALA A 21 9.52 14.55 3.78
CA ALA A 21 9.98 15.93 3.79
C ALA A 21 9.35 16.77 2.65
N ALA A 22 9.13 16.14 1.47
CA ALA A 22 8.52 16.80 0.33
C ALA A 22 6.99 17.00 0.51
N ILE A 23 6.28 16.05 1.15
CA ILE A 23 4.82 16.04 1.26
C ILE A 23 4.29 16.92 2.39
N LEU A 24 4.89 16.84 3.59
CA LEU A 24 4.34 17.46 4.79
C LEU A 24 4.09 18.99 4.66
N PRO A 25 4.90 19.76 3.93
CA PRO A 25 4.63 21.20 3.72
C PRO A 25 3.31 21.50 2.99
N PHE A 26 2.71 20.52 2.31
CA PHE A 26 1.46 20.69 1.56
C PHE A 26 0.22 20.22 2.33
N PHE A 27 0.38 19.26 3.25
CA PHE A 27 -0.77 18.66 3.93
C PHE A 27 -1.54 19.67 4.80
N ARG A 28 -2.86 19.69 4.64
CA ARG A 28 -3.80 20.60 5.33
C ARG A 28 -3.57 22.09 5.06
N ARG A 29 -2.93 22.45 3.95
CA ARG A 29 -2.83 23.85 3.53
C ARG A 29 -4.15 24.31 2.92
N ALA A 30 -4.56 25.54 3.23
CA ALA A 30 -5.78 26.14 2.71
C ALA A 30 -5.72 26.49 1.20
N ASP A 31 -4.49 26.63 0.67
CA ASP A 31 -4.22 26.96 -0.73
C ASP A 31 -3.79 25.73 -1.57
N LEU A 32 -3.94 24.51 -1.02
CA LEU A 32 -3.69 23.28 -1.76
C LEU A 32 -4.70 23.14 -2.90
N THR A 33 -4.19 23.02 -4.11
CA THR A 33 -4.98 22.75 -5.31
C THR A 33 -4.70 21.35 -5.82
N ALA A 34 -5.74 20.62 -6.21
CA ALA A 34 -5.63 19.33 -6.87
C ALA A 34 -6.00 19.50 -8.36
N GLU A 35 -5.19 18.90 -9.22
CA GLU A 35 -5.52 18.71 -10.63
C GLU A 35 -6.23 17.36 -10.78
N ASN A 36 -7.16 17.24 -11.72
CA ASN A 36 -7.80 15.95 -12.02
C ASN A 36 -7.09 15.29 -13.21
N LYS A 37 -6.59 14.06 -13.02
CA LYS A 37 -5.92 13.28 -14.07
C LYS A 37 -6.89 12.76 -15.14
N LEU A 38 -8.20 12.64 -14.81
CA LEU A 38 -9.22 12.07 -15.69
C LEU A 38 -10.07 13.14 -16.35
N THR A 39 -10.55 12.87 -17.58
CA THR A 39 -11.56 13.67 -18.27
C THR A 39 -12.98 13.38 -17.77
N GLU A 40 -13.24 12.13 -17.34
CA GLU A 40 -14.47 11.70 -16.68
C GLU A 40 -14.11 11.00 -15.37
N GLY A 41 -14.79 11.34 -14.25
CA GLY A 41 -14.47 10.88 -12.92
C GLY A 41 -13.56 11.86 -12.17
N PHE A 42 -13.04 11.43 -11.00
CA PHE A 42 -12.18 12.24 -10.15
C PHE A 42 -10.99 11.42 -9.65
N ASP A 43 -9.82 11.71 -10.23
CA ASP A 43 -8.52 11.15 -9.85
C ASP A 43 -7.55 12.31 -9.60
N PRO A 44 -7.49 12.83 -8.37
CA PRO A 44 -6.74 14.03 -8.05
C PRO A 44 -5.23 13.76 -7.97
N VAL A 45 -4.44 14.75 -8.41
CA VAL A 45 -3.01 14.82 -8.16
C VAL A 45 -2.67 16.20 -7.63
N THR A 46 -1.70 16.30 -6.77
CA THR A 46 -1.21 17.57 -6.23
C THR A 46 0.27 17.78 -6.56
N ALA A 47 0.76 19.00 -6.31
CA ALA A 47 2.20 19.26 -6.40
C ALA A 47 3.01 18.44 -5.39
N ALA A 48 2.37 17.98 -4.31
CA ALA A 48 3.02 17.14 -3.31
C ALA A 48 3.36 15.75 -3.87
N ASP A 49 2.44 15.12 -4.63
CA ASP A 49 2.64 13.80 -5.25
C ASP A 49 3.89 13.83 -6.15
N ARG A 50 3.95 14.80 -7.05
CA ARG A 50 5.08 14.94 -7.99
C ARG A 50 6.40 15.28 -7.27
N ALA A 51 6.35 16.14 -6.25
CA ALA A 51 7.55 16.48 -5.48
C ALA A 51 8.09 15.27 -4.70
N ALA A 52 7.21 14.45 -4.15
CA ALA A 52 7.58 13.26 -3.42
C ALA A 52 8.18 12.19 -4.34
N GLU A 53 7.55 11.88 -5.48
CA GLU A 53 8.11 10.91 -6.40
C GLU A 53 9.46 11.37 -6.98
N GLN A 54 9.60 12.65 -7.30
CA GLN A 54 10.87 13.21 -7.73
C GLN A 54 11.96 13.02 -6.67
N ALA A 55 11.66 13.29 -5.39
CA ALA A 55 12.61 13.12 -4.30
C ALA A 55 13.03 11.65 -4.12
N MET A 56 12.09 10.69 -4.22
CA MET A 56 12.39 9.26 -4.17
C MET A 56 13.27 8.82 -5.35
N ARG A 57 12.97 9.29 -6.58
CA ARG A 57 13.77 9.00 -7.77
C ARG A 57 15.19 9.55 -7.67
N GLU A 58 15.40 10.69 -7.04
CA GLU A 58 16.73 11.25 -6.78
C GLU A 58 17.54 10.37 -5.82
N VAL A 59 16.92 9.78 -4.79
CA VAL A 59 17.55 8.80 -3.91
C VAL A 59 17.99 7.57 -4.71
N LEU A 60 17.08 7.01 -5.53
CA LEU A 60 17.37 5.85 -6.37
C LEU A 60 18.49 6.13 -7.37
N GLY A 61 18.51 7.30 -8.01
CA GLY A 61 19.55 7.69 -8.94
C GLY A 61 20.95 7.74 -8.30
N ARG A 62 21.03 8.01 -6.99
CA ARG A 62 22.31 7.99 -6.24
C ARG A 62 22.75 6.59 -5.82
N HIS A 63 21.82 5.73 -5.42
CA HIS A 63 22.13 4.47 -4.74
C HIS A 63 21.83 3.21 -5.57
N ARG A 64 20.94 3.31 -6.53
CA ARG A 64 20.44 2.18 -7.35
C ARG A 64 20.24 2.57 -8.82
N PRO A 65 21.28 3.16 -9.49
CA PRO A 65 21.13 3.69 -10.85
C PRO A 65 20.79 2.63 -11.90
N ASP A 66 21.08 1.35 -11.62
CA ASP A 66 20.81 0.23 -12.53
C ASP A 66 19.44 -0.43 -12.32
N ASP A 67 18.72 -0.07 -11.26
CA ASP A 67 17.39 -0.62 -10.98
C ASP A 67 16.31 0.11 -11.80
N GLY A 68 15.26 -0.63 -12.20
CA GLY A 68 14.08 -0.03 -12.80
C GLY A 68 13.24 0.74 -11.77
N ILE A 69 12.44 1.68 -12.26
CA ILE A 69 11.48 2.42 -11.42
C ILE A 69 10.13 2.38 -12.10
N TRP A 70 9.07 2.14 -11.33
CA TRP A 70 7.68 2.31 -11.73
C TRP A 70 6.98 3.21 -10.71
N GLY A 71 6.77 4.45 -11.07
CA GLY A 71 6.06 5.43 -10.24
C GLY A 71 4.71 5.78 -10.82
N GLU A 72 3.81 6.21 -9.96
CA GLU A 72 2.47 6.65 -10.34
C GLU A 72 2.51 7.92 -11.21
N GLU A 73 3.37 8.90 -10.85
CA GLU A 73 3.35 10.24 -11.44
C GLU A 73 4.22 10.35 -12.70
N PHE A 74 5.40 9.72 -12.70
CA PHE A 74 6.36 9.81 -13.81
C PHE A 74 6.50 8.50 -14.59
N GLY A 75 5.67 7.49 -14.28
CA GLY A 75 5.63 6.22 -15.02
C GLY A 75 6.89 5.39 -14.85
N GLN A 76 7.18 4.57 -15.87
CA GLN A 76 8.24 3.58 -15.81
C GLN A 76 9.56 4.09 -16.40
N SER A 77 10.65 3.72 -15.73
CA SER A 77 12.02 3.82 -16.23
C SER A 77 12.64 2.43 -16.19
N ALA A 78 13.14 1.95 -17.33
CA ALA A 78 13.75 0.64 -17.41
C ALA A 78 15.09 0.60 -16.66
N GLY A 79 15.37 -0.51 -15.97
CA GLY A 79 16.67 -0.82 -15.36
C GLY A 79 17.39 -1.96 -16.08
N GLN A 80 18.58 -2.30 -15.59
CA GLN A 80 19.41 -3.39 -16.11
C GLN A 80 19.65 -4.50 -15.09
N SER A 81 19.30 -4.28 -13.82
CA SER A 81 19.54 -5.22 -12.71
C SER A 81 18.54 -6.38 -12.63
N GLY A 82 17.40 -6.30 -13.32
CA GLY A 82 16.26 -7.21 -13.15
C GLY A 82 15.40 -6.88 -11.92
N ARG A 83 15.67 -5.78 -11.22
CA ARG A 83 14.96 -5.30 -10.05
C ARG A 83 14.20 -4.02 -10.39
N GLN A 84 13.06 -3.80 -9.73
CA GLN A 84 12.22 -2.63 -9.94
C GLN A 84 11.73 -2.05 -8.60
N TRP A 85 11.92 -0.77 -8.44
CA TRP A 85 11.28 0.00 -7.37
C TRP A 85 9.93 0.49 -7.83
N VAL A 86 8.89 0.20 -7.05
CA VAL A 86 7.51 0.58 -7.33
C VAL A 86 7.08 1.59 -6.29
N LEU A 87 6.62 2.76 -6.75
CA LEU A 87 6.43 3.95 -5.94
C LEU A 87 5.03 4.53 -6.11
N ASP A 88 4.34 4.72 -5.00
CA ASP A 88 3.18 5.61 -4.90
C ASP A 88 3.52 6.72 -3.90
N PRO A 89 3.65 7.96 -4.36
CA PRO A 89 4.02 9.08 -3.49
C PRO A 89 2.94 9.45 -2.48
N ILE A 90 1.65 9.34 -2.84
CA ILE A 90 0.52 9.62 -1.94
C ILE A 90 -0.65 8.71 -2.31
N ASP A 91 -0.59 7.42 -1.91
CA ASP A 91 -1.80 6.61 -1.95
C ASP A 91 -2.88 7.22 -1.06
N GLY A 92 -4.10 7.30 -1.56
CA GLY A 92 -5.19 7.99 -0.86
C GLY A 92 -5.17 9.50 -1.05
N THR A 93 -4.87 10.01 -2.24
CA THR A 93 -4.85 11.46 -2.56
C THR A 93 -6.18 12.14 -2.20
N ARG A 94 -7.31 11.44 -2.29
CA ARG A 94 -8.62 11.97 -1.81
C ARG A 94 -8.63 12.19 -0.30
N GLY A 95 -8.04 11.30 0.47
CA GLY A 95 -7.80 11.47 1.90
C GLY A 95 -6.88 12.65 2.17
N PHE A 96 -5.78 12.77 1.41
CA PHE A 96 -4.83 13.86 1.52
C PHE A 96 -5.50 15.24 1.32
N ILE A 97 -6.23 15.45 0.23
CA ILE A 97 -6.92 16.72 -0.05
C ILE A 97 -8.07 17.01 0.92
N SER A 98 -8.66 15.97 1.53
CA SER A 98 -9.70 16.11 2.56
C SER A 98 -9.14 16.34 3.96
N GLY A 99 -7.81 16.24 4.13
CA GLY A 99 -7.11 16.42 5.41
C GLY A 99 -7.27 15.25 6.38
N THR A 100 -7.70 14.06 5.92
CA THR A 100 -7.70 12.83 6.72
C THR A 100 -6.30 12.20 6.72
N PRO A 101 -5.82 11.61 7.82
CA PRO A 101 -4.48 11.02 7.89
C PRO A 101 -4.50 9.52 7.51
N THR A 102 -5.25 9.14 6.46
CA THR A 102 -5.38 7.75 5.99
C THR A 102 -4.51 7.45 4.76
N TRP A 103 -4.01 8.49 4.10
CA TRP A 103 -3.07 8.42 3.00
C TRP A 103 -1.67 7.97 3.46
N GLY A 104 -0.85 7.52 2.53
CA GLY A 104 0.53 7.14 2.82
C GLY A 104 1.43 7.12 1.60
N VAL A 105 2.74 6.99 1.84
CA VAL A 105 3.76 6.74 0.82
C VAL A 105 3.96 5.24 0.73
N LEU A 106 3.86 4.69 -0.48
CA LEU A 106 4.11 3.29 -0.74
C LEU A 106 5.41 3.10 -1.51
N ILE A 107 6.25 2.20 -1.02
CA ILE A 107 7.52 1.84 -1.66
C ILE A 107 7.62 0.32 -1.67
N ALA A 108 7.91 -0.25 -2.82
CA ALA A 108 8.27 -1.65 -2.93
C ALA A 108 9.56 -1.84 -3.73
N LEU A 109 10.34 -2.84 -3.37
CA LEU A 109 11.36 -3.41 -4.23
C LEU A 109 10.86 -4.76 -4.72
N SER A 110 10.81 -4.93 -6.05
CA SER A 110 10.25 -6.11 -6.70
C SER A 110 11.21 -6.76 -7.66
N THR A 111 11.00 -8.06 -7.85
CA THR A 111 11.55 -8.88 -8.93
C THR A 111 10.40 -9.29 -9.87
N GLU A 112 10.65 -10.17 -10.83
CA GLU A 112 9.59 -10.73 -11.69
C GLU A 112 8.55 -11.56 -10.90
N ASP A 113 8.95 -12.10 -9.73
CA ASP A 113 8.09 -12.90 -8.86
C ASP A 113 7.19 -12.06 -7.92
N GLY A 114 7.42 -10.75 -7.87
CA GLY A 114 6.69 -9.80 -7.00
C GLY A 114 7.58 -9.09 -5.98
N PRO A 115 6.96 -8.37 -5.02
CA PRO A 115 7.69 -7.56 -4.04
C PRO A 115 8.45 -8.43 -3.03
N ILE A 116 9.71 -8.06 -2.79
CA ILE A 116 10.60 -8.67 -1.79
C ILE A 116 10.85 -7.75 -0.58
N LEU A 117 10.45 -6.48 -0.69
CA LEU A 117 10.47 -5.48 0.37
C LEU A 117 9.30 -4.55 0.16
N GLY A 118 8.66 -4.12 1.23
CA GLY A 118 7.57 -3.15 1.20
C GLY A 118 7.64 -2.14 2.33
N ILE A 119 7.23 -0.90 2.05
CA ILE A 119 6.99 0.15 3.03
C ILE A 119 5.59 0.74 2.81
N VAL A 120 4.87 0.93 3.92
CA VAL A 120 3.74 1.85 4.04
C VAL A 120 4.14 2.90 5.06
N ASP A 121 4.39 4.13 4.61
CA ASP A 121 4.79 5.24 5.48
C ASP A 121 3.65 6.23 5.62
N GLN A 122 3.21 6.54 6.84
CA GLN A 122 2.22 7.57 7.11
C GLN A 122 2.91 8.80 7.72
N PRO A 123 3.28 9.81 6.89
CA PRO A 123 4.14 10.93 7.31
C PRO A 123 3.58 11.79 8.42
N TYR A 124 2.27 12.05 8.42
CA TYR A 124 1.64 12.99 9.36
C TYR A 124 1.46 12.40 10.76
N ILE A 125 1.08 11.13 10.86
CA ILE A 125 1.02 10.40 12.12
C ILE A 125 2.44 10.07 12.60
N GLY A 126 3.37 9.87 11.67
CA GLY A 126 4.76 9.53 11.96
C GLY A 126 4.98 8.02 12.12
N GLU A 127 4.10 7.21 11.56
CA GLU A 127 4.21 5.74 11.57
C GLU A 127 4.77 5.24 10.25
N ARG A 128 5.65 4.24 10.33
CA ARG A 128 6.24 3.54 9.19
C ARG A 128 6.16 2.04 9.40
N PHE A 129 5.52 1.35 8.48
CA PHE A 129 5.37 -0.08 8.45
C PHE A 129 6.30 -0.64 7.37
N VAL A 130 7.14 -1.59 7.75
CA VAL A 130 8.19 -2.14 6.89
C VAL A 130 8.11 -3.64 6.91
N GLY A 131 8.10 -4.24 5.72
CA GLY A 131 8.20 -5.69 5.53
C GLY A 131 9.41 -6.04 4.68
N SER A 132 10.17 -7.04 5.11
CA SER A 132 11.35 -7.55 4.45
C SER A 132 11.50 -9.05 4.72
N PRO A 133 12.48 -9.75 4.09
CA PRO A 133 12.77 -11.14 4.43
C PRO A 133 13.16 -11.39 5.88
N GLU A 134 13.59 -10.33 6.61
CA GLU A 134 13.96 -10.42 8.03
C GLU A 134 12.73 -10.31 8.96
N GLY A 135 11.55 -10.01 8.42
CA GLY A 135 10.31 -9.84 9.16
C GLY A 135 9.65 -8.49 8.92
N ALA A 136 8.64 -8.19 9.73
CA ALA A 136 7.89 -6.95 9.61
C ALA A 136 7.92 -6.15 10.92
N VAL A 137 8.13 -4.83 10.81
CA VAL A 137 8.21 -3.91 11.95
C VAL A 137 7.46 -2.61 11.67
N MET A 138 6.89 -2.02 12.71
CA MET A 138 6.39 -0.65 12.71
C MET A 138 7.30 0.21 13.58
N THR A 139 7.62 1.40 13.11
CA THR A 139 8.23 2.47 13.89
C THR A 139 7.29 3.67 13.94
N GLY A 140 7.15 4.30 15.07
CA GLY A 140 6.24 5.43 15.23
C GLY A 140 6.48 6.23 16.50
N PRO A 141 5.64 7.25 16.77
CA PRO A 141 5.78 8.11 17.97
C PRO A 141 5.74 7.36 19.29
N HIS A 142 5.18 6.14 19.29
CA HIS A 142 5.05 5.29 20.49
C HIS A 142 6.14 4.21 20.58
N GLY A 143 7.14 4.25 19.72
CA GLY A 143 8.27 3.31 19.71
C GLY A 143 8.28 2.38 18.52
N VAL A 144 8.91 1.22 18.70
CA VAL A 144 9.06 0.16 17.69
C VAL A 144 8.26 -1.06 18.12
N ALA A 145 7.53 -1.66 17.19
CA ALA A 145 6.79 -2.89 17.41
C ALA A 145 7.00 -3.87 16.26
N GLU A 146 7.16 -5.15 16.58
CA GLU A 146 7.07 -6.22 15.59
C GLU A 146 5.63 -6.33 15.08
N LEU A 147 5.46 -6.47 13.76
CA LEU A 147 4.16 -6.64 13.15
C LEU A 147 3.83 -8.12 13.05
N LYS A 148 2.58 -8.43 13.39
CA LYS A 148 2.00 -9.75 13.25
C LYS A 148 0.51 -9.64 13.00
N THR A 149 0.05 -10.32 11.97
CA THR A 149 -1.39 -10.40 11.65
C THR A 149 -2.17 -11.18 12.69
N ARG A 150 -3.51 -11.04 12.68
CA ARG A 150 -4.42 -11.72 13.63
C ARG A 150 -4.60 -13.19 13.30
N ASP A 151 -5.01 -13.95 14.31
CA ASP A 151 -5.35 -15.37 14.23
C ASP A 151 -6.86 -15.65 14.28
N THR A 152 -7.69 -14.66 13.84
CA THR A 152 -9.15 -14.78 13.77
C THR A 152 -9.55 -16.01 12.95
N GLN A 153 -10.46 -16.83 13.48
CA GLN A 153 -10.81 -18.13 12.89
C GLN A 153 -12.08 -18.10 12.03
N SER A 154 -12.91 -17.06 12.16
CA SER A 154 -14.22 -16.99 11.51
C SER A 154 -14.49 -15.62 10.92
N LEU A 155 -15.14 -15.57 9.76
CA LEU A 155 -15.63 -14.31 9.18
C LEU A 155 -16.58 -13.57 10.13
N ALA A 156 -17.38 -14.29 10.90
CA ALA A 156 -18.33 -13.68 11.87
C ALA A 156 -17.63 -12.87 12.98
N ASP A 157 -16.33 -13.08 13.21
CA ASP A 157 -15.52 -12.33 14.15
C ASP A 157 -14.57 -11.33 13.48
N ALA A 158 -14.50 -11.35 12.14
CA ALA A 158 -13.56 -10.57 11.35
C ALA A 158 -13.97 -9.10 11.21
N VAL A 159 -12.95 -8.25 11.10
CA VAL A 159 -13.04 -6.83 10.74
C VAL A 159 -12.59 -6.68 9.29
N LEU A 160 -13.47 -6.14 8.45
CA LEU A 160 -13.24 -5.91 7.02
C LEU A 160 -13.12 -4.42 6.73
N PHE A 161 -12.11 -4.04 5.96
CA PHE A 161 -11.94 -2.68 5.45
C PHE A 161 -11.99 -2.66 3.92
N THR A 162 -12.45 -1.54 3.37
CA THR A 162 -12.30 -1.13 1.97
C THR A 162 -12.36 0.39 1.89
N THR A 163 -11.84 0.98 0.82
CA THR A 163 -11.82 2.44 0.67
C THR A 163 -13.19 2.98 0.29
N PHE A 164 -13.87 2.37 -0.69
CA PHE A 164 -15.18 2.84 -1.15
C PHE A 164 -16.25 1.76 -0.98
N PRO A 165 -17.50 2.14 -0.55
CA PRO A 165 -18.61 1.21 -0.53
C PRO A 165 -19.00 0.72 -1.93
N GLU A 166 -18.68 1.50 -2.98
CA GLU A 166 -18.90 1.17 -4.39
C GLU A 166 -17.77 0.34 -5.00
N VAL A 167 -17.22 -0.62 -4.31
CA VAL A 167 -16.08 -1.42 -4.76
C VAL A 167 -16.23 -1.84 -6.24
N GLY A 168 -15.39 -1.28 -7.11
CA GLY A 168 -15.29 -1.60 -8.52
C GLY A 168 -16.60 -1.52 -9.34
N SER A 169 -16.78 -2.50 -10.21
CA SER A 169 -17.99 -2.70 -11.02
C SER A 169 -19.16 -3.21 -10.15
N PRO A 170 -20.42 -3.23 -10.68
CA PRO A 170 -21.55 -3.82 -9.98
C PRO A 170 -21.34 -5.28 -9.52
N ASP A 171 -20.66 -6.09 -10.33
CA ASP A 171 -20.37 -7.48 -9.98
C ASP A 171 -19.31 -7.58 -8.85
N GLU A 172 -18.28 -6.74 -8.91
CA GLU A 172 -17.25 -6.65 -7.86
C GLU A 172 -17.87 -6.17 -6.55
N ARG A 173 -18.73 -5.16 -6.61
CA ARG A 173 -19.50 -4.71 -5.44
C ARG A 173 -20.35 -5.84 -4.86
N ALA A 174 -21.05 -6.60 -5.68
CA ALA A 174 -21.86 -7.72 -5.21
C ALA A 174 -21.01 -8.81 -4.53
N GLY A 175 -19.80 -9.07 -5.03
CA GLY A 175 -18.81 -9.95 -4.41
C GLY A 175 -18.36 -9.43 -3.04
N PHE A 176 -17.93 -8.18 -2.97
CA PHE A 176 -17.56 -7.51 -1.70
C PHE A 176 -18.70 -7.56 -0.68
N GLU A 177 -19.93 -7.15 -1.07
CA GLU A 177 -21.08 -7.15 -0.17
C GLU A 177 -21.44 -8.56 0.33
N ALA A 178 -21.20 -9.60 -0.46
CA ALA A 178 -21.44 -10.98 -0.02
C ALA A 178 -20.49 -11.37 1.13
N VAL A 179 -19.24 -10.92 1.13
CA VAL A 179 -18.32 -11.07 2.26
C VAL A 179 -18.72 -10.15 3.41
N ALA A 180 -19.01 -8.87 3.13
CA ALA A 180 -19.34 -7.87 4.13
C ALA A 180 -20.57 -8.24 4.99
N ARG A 181 -21.51 -8.98 4.44
CA ARG A 181 -22.67 -9.51 5.19
C ARG A 181 -22.32 -10.62 6.20
N GLN A 182 -21.12 -11.21 6.11
CA GLN A 182 -20.68 -12.32 6.98
C GLN A 182 -19.68 -11.90 8.04
N VAL A 183 -19.14 -10.68 7.95
CA VAL A 183 -18.16 -10.20 8.93
C VAL A 183 -18.82 -9.48 10.09
N ARG A 184 -18.08 -9.37 11.19
CA ARG A 184 -18.53 -8.67 12.41
C ARG A 184 -18.66 -7.16 12.20
N LEU A 185 -17.72 -6.56 11.43
CA LEU A 185 -17.61 -5.11 11.25
C LEU A 185 -17.05 -4.80 9.88
N THR A 186 -17.66 -3.87 9.16
CA THR A 186 -17.11 -3.27 7.95
C THR A 186 -16.82 -1.80 8.15
N ARG A 187 -15.67 -1.31 7.71
CA ARG A 187 -15.27 0.10 7.71
C ARG A 187 -14.77 0.53 6.33
N TYR A 188 -14.81 1.85 6.09
CA TYR A 188 -14.50 2.48 4.79
C TYR A 188 -13.54 3.65 4.96
N GLY A 189 -12.86 4.03 3.86
CA GLY A 189 -12.13 5.28 3.75
C GLY A 189 -10.78 5.31 4.45
N MET A 190 -10.07 4.18 4.46
CA MET A 190 -8.76 4.08 5.12
C MET A 190 -7.58 4.01 4.17
N ASP A 191 -7.82 3.96 2.86
CA ASP A 191 -6.79 3.93 1.82
C ASP A 191 -5.68 2.89 2.18
N CYS A 192 -4.42 3.13 1.88
CA CYS A 192 -3.32 2.20 2.22
C CYS A 192 -3.16 1.93 3.73
N TYR A 193 -3.65 2.82 4.58
CA TYR A 193 -3.54 2.62 6.03
C TYR A 193 -4.36 1.40 6.52
N ALA A 194 -5.40 0.97 5.75
CA ALA A 194 -6.11 -0.28 6.00
C ALA A 194 -5.16 -1.50 5.97
N TYR A 195 -4.28 -1.56 4.99
CA TYR A 195 -3.29 -2.63 4.84
C TYR A 195 -2.24 -2.61 5.94
N ALA A 196 -1.78 -1.42 6.34
CA ALA A 196 -0.89 -1.25 7.49
C ALA A 196 -1.51 -1.77 8.79
N LEU A 197 -2.80 -1.46 9.02
CA LEU A 197 -3.56 -1.95 10.18
C LEU A 197 -3.79 -3.46 10.13
N LEU A 198 -3.91 -4.07 8.95
CA LEU A 198 -3.98 -5.52 8.80
C LEU A 198 -2.66 -6.16 9.23
N ALA A 199 -1.53 -5.67 8.74
CA ALA A 199 -0.21 -6.14 9.14
C ALA A 199 0.05 -5.96 10.65
N ALA A 200 -0.50 -4.89 11.25
CA ALA A 200 -0.42 -4.62 12.69
C ALA A 200 -1.41 -5.43 13.55
N GLY A 201 -2.17 -6.36 12.94
CA GLY A 201 -3.13 -7.20 13.66
C GLY A 201 -4.35 -6.47 14.20
N GLN A 202 -4.79 -5.38 13.56
CA GLN A 202 -5.99 -4.64 13.96
C GLN A 202 -7.18 -4.93 13.04
N VAL A 203 -6.92 -5.39 11.83
CA VAL A 203 -7.90 -5.69 10.78
C VAL A 203 -7.67 -7.11 10.28
N ASP A 204 -8.72 -7.79 9.85
CA ASP A 204 -8.64 -9.18 9.38
C ASP A 204 -8.67 -9.29 7.87
N LEU A 205 -9.38 -8.38 7.20
CA LEU A 205 -9.58 -8.37 5.74
C LEU A 205 -9.50 -6.95 5.17
N VAL A 206 -8.87 -6.82 4.01
CA VAL A 206 -9.04 -5.69 3.10
C VAL A 206 -9.42 -6.25 1.73
N ILE A 207 -10.52 -5.74 1.16
CA ILE A 207 -11.04 -6.21 -0.14
C ILE A 207 -11.26 -4.98 -1.01
N GLU A 208 -10.55 -4.94 -2.14
CA GLU A 208 -10.62 -3.82 -3.07
C GLU A 208 -10.64 -4.28 -4.53
N ALA A 209 -11.02 -3.37 -5.44
CA ALA A 209 -10.99 -3.59 -6.88
C ALA A 209 -10.57 -2.30 -7.60
N GLY A 210 -9.88 -2.47 -8.73
CA GLY A 210 -9.43 -1.35 -9.55
C GLY A 210 -8.09 -0.74 -9.12
N LEU A 211 -7.31 -1.46 -8.31
CA LEU A 211 -5.97 -1.03 -7.89
C LEU A 211 -4.96 -1.12 -9.04
N ASN A 212 -3.93 -0.29 -8.98
CA ASN A 212 -2.73 -0.41 -9.79
C ASN A 212 -1.61 -1.14 -9.02
N ALA A 213 -0.52 -1.46 -9.69
CA ALA A 213 0.61 -2.14 -9.04
C ALA A 213 1.26 -1.29 -7.94
N TYR A 214 1.31 0.04 -8.11
CA TYR A 214 1.91 0.94 -7.13
C TYR A 214 1.04 1.09 -5.87
N ASP A 215 -0.28 0.86 -5.94
CA ASP A 215 -1.19 0.90 -4.78
C ASP A 215 -0.99 -0.32 -3.87
N ILE A 216 -0.47 -1.44 -4.40
CA ILE A 216 -0.52 -2.72 -3.67
C ILE A 216 0.83 -3.37 -3.38
N GLN A 217 1.89 -3.11 -4.16
CA GLN A 217 3.14 -3.84 -3.97
C GLN A 217 3.83 -3.52 -2.62
N GLY A 218 3.79 -2.26 -2.17
CA GLY A 218 4.24 -1.89 -0.83
C GLY A 218 3.49 -2.63 0.27
N PRO A 219 2.15 -2.55 0.30
CA PRO A 219 1.31 -3.33 1.21
C PRO A 219 1.54 -4.84 1.18
N ILE A 220 1.70 -5.48 0.01
CA ILE A 220 2.02 -6.92 -0.09
C ILE A 220 3.28 -7.24 0.72
N GLY A 221 4.38 -6.50 0.47
CA GLY A 221 5.64 -6.75 1.18
C GLY A 221 5.51 -6.64 2.69
N VAL A 222 4.71 -5.69 3.20
CA VAL A 222 4.48 -5.51 4.63
C VAL A 222 3.59 -6.61 5.21
N ILE A 223 2.47 -6.93 4.55
CA ILE A 223 1.49 -7.90 5.03
C ILE A 223 2.06 -9.32 5.05
N GLU A 224 2.72 -9.74 3.98
CA GLU A 224 3.28 -11.09 3.88
C GLU A 224 4.42 -11.30 4.87
N ALA A 225 5.28 -10.31 5.08
CA ALA A 225 6.31 -10.34 6.11
C ALA A 225 5.72 -10.39 7.54
N ALA A 226 4.50 -9.87 7.75
CA ALA A 226 3.76 -9.95 9.02
C ALA A 226 2.97 -11.27 9.20
N GLY A 227 2.99 -12.18 8.20
CA GLY A 227 2.31 -13.47 8.22
C GLY A 227 0.91 -13.49 7.60
N GLY A 228 0.49 -12.43 6.94
CA GLY A 228 -0.76 -12.36 6.18
C GLY A 228 -0.63 -12.92 4.76
N ILE A 229 -1.72 -12.87 4.01
CA ILE A 229 -1.82 -13.40 2.64
C ILE A 229 -2.49 -12.36 1.76
N VAL A 230 -1.90 -12.09 0.58
CA VAL A 230 -2.49 -11.18 -0.41
C VAL A 230 -2.59 -11.89 -1.75
N THR A 231 -3.80 -11.93 -2.32
CA THR A 231 -4.06 -12.52 -3.63
C THR A 231 -5.04 -11.67 -4.44
N ASP A 232 -5.19 -11.99 -5.71
CA ASP A 232 -6.37 -11.59 -6.45
C ASP A 232 -7.63 -12.37 -5.98
N TRP A 233 -8.81 -12.04 -6.51
CA TRP A 233 -10.05 -12.73 -6.16
C TRP A 233 -10.19 -14.12 -6.77
N GLN A 234 -9.18 -14.60 -7.51
CA GLN A 234 -9.07 -15.97 -8.00
C GLN A 234 -8.03 -16.79 -7.20
N GLY A 235 -7.30 -16.14 -6.27
CA GLY A 235 -6.26 -16.77 -5.48
C GLY A 235 -4.90 -16.79 -6.17
N GLY A 236 -4.74 -16.00 -7.24
CA GLY A 236 -3.49 -15.76 -7.94
C GLY A 236 -2.71 -14.56 -7.39
N PRO A 237 -1.54 -14.26 -7.96
CA PRO A 237 -0.75 -13.10 -7.57
C PRO A 237 -1.49 -11.77 -7.79
N ALA A 238 -1.41 -10.85 -6.80
CA ALA A 238 -2.06 -9.54 -6.85
C ALA A 238 -1.10 -8.37 -7.11
N HIS A 239 0.20 -8.62 -7.30
CA HIS A 239 1.21 -7.56 -7.40
C HIS A 239 1.05 -6.64 -8.63
N ASN A 240 0.25 -7.02 -9.61
CA ASN A 240 -0.09 -6.17 -10.76
C ASN A 240 -1.36 -5.33 -10.54
N GLY A 241 -1.93 -5.36 -9.34
CA GLY A 241 -3.17 -4.65 -9.03
C GLY A 241 -4.44 -5.38 -9.47
N GLY A 242 -5.49 -4.63 -9.80
CA GLY A 242 -6.80 -5.16 -10.14
C GLY A 242 -7.65 -5.44 -8.90
N ARG A 243 -8.20 -6.66 -8.80
CA ARG A 243 -8.98 -7.11 -7.63
C ARG A 243 -8.06 -7.69 -6.58
N VAL A 244 -8.13 -7.19 -5.35
CA VAL A 244 -7.25 -7.59 -4.26
C VAL A 244 -8.04 -8.09 -3.06
N LEU A 245 -7.60 -9.22 -2.51
CA LEU A 245 -7.99 -9.77 -1.23
C LEU A 245 -6.75 -9.88 -0.35
N ALA A 246 -6.64 -9.03 0.68
CA ALA A 246 -5.65 -9.16 1.73
C ALA A 246 -6.31 -9.72 2.99
N ALA A 247 -5.68 -10.70 3.63
CA ALA A 247 -6.22 -11.39 4.78
C ALA A 247 -5.16 -11.67 5.84
N ALA A 248 -5.58 -11.63 7.10
CA ALA A 248 -4.70 -11.83 8.25
C ALA A 248 -4.12 -13.25 8.33
N ASN A 249 -4.82 -14.27 7.82
CA ASN A 249 -4.38 -15.67 7.88
C ASN A 249 -5.09 -16.53 6.82
N ALA A 250 -4.68 -17.78 6.69
CA ALA A 250 -5.17 -18.71 5.68
C ALA A 250 -6.66 -19.06 5.83
N ASP A 251 -7.18 -19.16 7.05
CA ASP A 251 -8.57 -19.54 7.30
C ASP A 251 -9.53 -18.45 6.82
N ILE A 252 -9.25 -17.19 7.22
CA ILE A 252 -10.02 -16.01 6.81
C ILE A 252 -9.87 -15.76 5.31
N HIS A 253 -8.65 -15.93 4.75
CA HIS A 253 -8.41 -15.81 3.32
C HIS A 253 -9.25 -16.82 2.54
N ALA A 254 -9.19 -18.11 2.87
CA ALA A 254 -9.93 -19.16 2.17
C ALA A 254 -11.45 -18.95 2.25
N ALA A 255 -11.95 -18.53 3.43
CA ALA A 255 -13.37 -18.27 3.62
C ALA A 255 -13.87 -17.10 2.74
N ALA A 256 -13.14 -15.98 2.71
CA ALA A 256 -13.49 -14.83 1.87
C ALA A 256 -13.34 -15.15 0.37
N LEU A 257 -12.24 -15.81 -0.02
CA LEU A 257 -11.96 -16.17 -1.40
C LEU A 257 -13.04 -17.07 -2.00
N ASN A 258 -13.55 -18.05 -1.25
CA ASN A 258 -14.63 -18.92 -1.69
C ASN A 258 -15.92 -18.16 -2.02
N ILE A 259 -16.21 -17.07 -1.28
CA ILE A 259 -17.36 -16.23 -1.55
C ILE A 259 -17.12 -15.38 -2.81
N LEU A 260 -15.94 -14.77 -2.93
CA LEU A 260 -15.59 -13.92 -4.07
C LEU A 260 -15.57 -14.69 -5.39
N LYS A 261 -15.02 -15.92 -5.41
CA LYS A 261 -15.01 -16.79 -6.59
C LYS A 261 -16.39 -17.23 -7.09
N SER A 262 -17.39 -17.18 -6.22
CA SER A 262 -18.74 -17.59 -6.56
C SER A 262 -19.57 -16.48 -7.22
N LYS A 263 -18.99 -15.30 -7.37
CA LYS A 263 -19.63 -14.09 -7.92
C LYS A 263 -18.91 -13.60 -9.16
#